data_1591457cb0668ab965536cba2f814d75
#
_entry.id   1591457cb0668ab965536cba2f814d75
#
_cell.length_a   1.000
_cell.length_b   1.000
_cell.length_c   1.000
_cell.angle_alpha   90.00
_cell.angle_beta   90.00
_cell.angle_gamma   90.00
#
_symmetry.space_group_name_H-M   'P 1'
#
loop_
_entity.id
_entity.type
_entity.pdbx_description
1 polymer ?
#
loop_
_entity_poly.entity_id
_entity_poly.type
_entity_poly.pdbx_seq_one_letter_code
_entity_poly.pdbx_strand_id
1 'polypeptide(L)'
;MKFNTSLLLLTIFYVSISLAESIEEKLLSVLPQNAEIESIEESVIDGLYKVYFGDLQPLYVSRSGDYFIYGALYKIDDGNVKNLSQIDVNDKRKEILSGLPNNDFIEFKSLNEEYFVYVFTDVDCGFCKKFHSQISEYNNLGISVKYAAFPRSGIDGETYNKMVSVWCSEDRNAALSSTKSSESVESIFCTNQPVSKHYNLGQLLGVTGTPAIFTQTGSHIKGYVPPEDLLKRIKG
;
A
#
# COMPACT_ATOMS: atom_id res chain seq x y z
N MET A 1 5.84 -21.91 65.36
CA MET A 1 4.80 -21.13 64.67
C MET A 1 5.49 -20.22 63.69
N LYS A 2 5.49 -20.62 62.41
CA LYS A 2 6.02 -19.81 61.29
C LYS A 2 4.84 -19.44 60.39
N PHE A 3 4.44 -18.18 60.37
CA PHE A 3 3.42 -17.65 59.49
C PHE A 3 4.05 -17.29 58.14
N ASN A 4 3.46 -17.82 57.10
CA ASN A 4 3.82 -17.70 55.69
C ASN A 4 3.36 -16.31 55.20
N THR A 5 4.28 -15.46 54.76
CA THR A 5 4.03 -14.24 54.01
C THR A 5 4.37 -14.50 52.54
N SER A 6 3.40 -14.97 51.79
CA SER A 6 3.54 -15.05 50.34
C SER A 6 2.16 -15.00 49.71
N LEU A 7 1.59 -13.79 49.59
CA LEU A 7 0.39 -13.55 48.75
C LEU A 7 0.17 -12.03 48.57
N LEU A 8 0.97 -11.38 47.75
CA LEU A 8 0.65 -10.01 47.27
C LEU A 8 1.50 -9.59 46.06
N LEU A 9 1.39 -10.32 44.95
CA LEU A 9 2.07 -9.90 43.70
C LEU A 9 1.36 -10.36 42.43
N LEU A 10 0.02 -10.45 42.45
CA LEU A 10 -0.72 -10.95 41.25
C LEU A 10 -1.89 -10.07 40.82
N THR A 11 -1.97 -8.79 41.16
CA THR A 11 -3.16 -7.97 40.88
C THR A 11 -2.94 -6.81 39.91
N ILE A 12 -1.72 -6.57 39.41
CA ILE A 12 -1.46 -5.39 38.55
C ILE A 12 -1.56 -5.67 37.05
N PHE A 13 -1.54 -6.94 36.63
CA PHE A 13 -1.55 -7.30 35.19
C PHE A 13 -2.94 -7.41 34.56
N TYR A 14 -4.03 -7.47 35.34
CA TYR A 14 -5.38 -7.70 34.83
C TYR A 14 -6.10 -6.46 34.30
N VAL A 15 -5.71 -5.26 34.72
CA VAL A 15 -6.46 -4.01 34.39
C VAL A 15 -6.22 -3.56 32.94
N SER A 16 -5.03 -3.78 32.41
CA SER A 16 -4.70 -3.35 31.03
C SER A 16 -5.34 -4.23 29.94
N ILE A 17 -5.46 -5.52 30.21
CA ILE A 17 -6.09 -6.48 29.30
C ILE A 17 -7.60 -6.22 29.17
N SER A 18 -8.25 -5.91 30.28
CA SER A 18 -9.71 -5.62 30.32
C SER A 18 -10.09 -4.36 29.52
N LEU A 19 -9.21 -3.33 29.45
CA LEU A 19 -9.53 -2.09 28.74
C LEU A 19 -9.38 -2.25 27.21
N ALA A 20 -8.35 -2.98 26.76
CA ALA A 20 -8.12 -3.26 25.35
C ALA A 20 -9.25 -4.18 24.79
N GLU A 21 -9.65 -5.20 25.56
CA GLU A 21 -10.75 -6.10 25.20
C GLU A 21 -12.09 -5.35 25.07
N SER A 22 -12.36 -4.39 25.95
CA SER A 22 -13.54 -3.53 25.88
C SER A 22 -13.59 -2.63 24.64
N ILE A 23 -12.46 -2.07 24.18
CA ILE A 23 -12.39 -1.25 22.95
C ILE A 23 -12.61 -2.11 21.73
N GLU A 24 -11.96 -3.26 21.65
CA GLU A 24 -12.06 -4.20 20.54
C GLU A 24 -13.50 -4.70 20.37
N GLU A 25 -14.14 -5.15 21.45
CA GLU A 25 -15.52 -5.62 21.44
C GLU A 25 -16.49 -4.53 20.94
N LYS A 26 -16.36 -3.31 21.43
CA LYS A 26 -17.18 -2.18 20.99
C LYS A 26 -16.99 -1.86 19.51
N LEU A 27 -15.75 -1.85 19.03
CA LEU A 27 -15.44 -1.55 17.64
C LEU A 27 -15.95 -2.66 16.70
N LEU A 28 -15.73 -3.92 17.03
CA LEU A 28 -16.20 -5.04 16.21
C LEU A 28 -17.74 -5.06 16.07
N SER A 29 -18.47 -4.48 17.02
CA SER A 29 -19.93 -4.37 16.94
C SER A 29 -20.41 -3.39 15.85
N VAL A 30 -19.58 -2.44 15.39
CA VAL A 30 -19.91 -1.37 14.43
C VAL A 30 -19.11 -1.42 13.15
N LEU A 31 -18.00 -2.15 13.14
CA LEU A 31 -17.20 -2.39 11.94
C LEU A 31 -17.85 -3.44 11.02
N PRO A 32 -17.46 -3.52 9.73
CA PRO A 32 -17.91 -4.60 8.84
C PRO A 32 -17.68 -5.99 9.45
N GLN A 33 -18.58 -6.94 9.19
CA GLN A 33 -18.54 -8.29 9.80
C GLN A 33 -17.25 -9.09 9.58
N ASN A 34 -16.46 -8.72 8.58
CA ASN A 34 -15.17 -9.31 8.25
C ASN A 34 -13.97 -8.43 8.66
N ALA A 35 -14.20 -7.36 9.42
CA ALA A 35 -13.11 -6.54 9.93
C ALA A 35 -12.40 -7.25 11.09
N GLU A 36 -11.09 -7.22 11.07
CA GLU A 36 -10.23 -7.73 12.13
C GLU A 36 -9.40 -6.57 12.70
N ILE A 37 -9.33 -6.46 14.02
CA ILE A 37 -8.46 -5.47 14.65
C ILE A 37 -7.02 -5.97 14.55
N GLU A 38 -6.19 -5.27 13.77
CA GLU A 38 -4.78 -5.61 13.57
C GLU A 38 -3.93 -5.14 14.76
N SER A 39 -4.14 -3.90 15.19
CA SER A 39 -3.44 -3.32 16.34
C SER A 39 -4.21 -2.19 16.98
N ILE A 40 -3.95 -1.98 18.29
CA ILE A 40 -4.40 -0.84 19.08
C ILE A 40 -3.17 -0.20 19.67
N GLU A 41 -2.86 1.03 19.29
CA GLU A 41 -1.67 1.78 19.69
C GLU A 41 -2.05 3.09 20.36
N GLU A 42 -1.20 3.62 21.25
CA GLU A 42 -1.41 4.95 21.79
C GLU A 42 -1.26 6.01 20.69
N SER A 43 -2.19 6.97 20.65
CA SER A 43 -2.10 8.12 19.78
C SER A 43 -1.18 9.19 20.37
N VAL A 44 -0.70 10.11 19.52
CA VAL A 44 -0.01 11.34 19.98
C VAL A 44 -0.93 12.31 20.74
N ILE A 45 -2.24 12.09 20.70
CA ILE A 45 -3.22 12.83 21.49
C ILE A 45 -3.56 11.99 22.72
N ASP A 46 -3.29 12.52 23.91
CA ASP A 46 -3.62 11.83 25.15
C ASP A 46 -5.12 11.51 25.23
N GLY A 47 -5.42 10.29 25.67
CA GLY A 47 -6.80 9.78 25.78
C GLY A 47 -7.39 9.23 24.48
N LEU A 48 -6.62 9.22 23.37
CA LEU A 48 -7.00 8.54 22.14
C LEU A 48 -6.08 7.35 21.87
N TYR A 49 -6.63 6.31 21.27
CA TYR A 49 -5.91 5.20 20.65
C TYR A 49 -6.00 5.28 19.14
N LYS A 50 -4.99 4.79 18.48
CA LYS A 50 -4.92 4.58 17.03
C LYS A 50 -5.18 3.10 16.77
N VAL A 51 -6.24 2.77 16.02
CA VAL A 51 -6.69 1.40 15.78
C VAL A 51 -6.66 1.10 14.29
N TYR A 52 -5.98 0.02 13.93
CA TYR A 52 -5.93 -0.52 12.57
C TYR A 52 -6.86 -1.73 12.47
N PHE A 53 -7.64 -1.82 11.38
CA PHE A 53 -8.71 -2.81 11.20
C PHE A 53 -8.83 -3.34 9.75
N GLY A 54 -7.70 -3.48 9.04
CA GLY A 54 -7.64 -3.89 7.64
C GLY A 54 -7.73 -2.75 6.63
N ASP A 55 -7.82 -1.49 7.11
CA ASP A 55 -7.68 -0.29 6.29
C ASP A 55 -6.30 0.34 6.51
N LEU A 56 -5.80 1.06 5.50
CA LEU A 56 -4.57 1.85 5.64
C LEU A 56 -4.76 3.05 6.57
N GLN A 57 -5.96 3.61 6.61
CA GLN A 57 -6.34 4.75 7.45
C GLN A 57 -6.73 4.24 8.83
N PRO A 58 -6.02 4.64 9.92
CA PRO A 58 -6.41 4.25 11.26
C PRO A 58 -7.69 4.96 11.73
N LEU A 59 -8.43 4.32 12.64
CA LEU A 59 -9.41 4.98 13.50
C LEU A 59 -8.70 5.60 14.70
N TYR A 60 -9.18 6.77 15.15
CA TYR A 60 -8.80 7.35 16.44
C TYR A 60 -9.94 7.11 17.43
N VAL A 61 -9.70 6.36 18.48
CA VAL A 61 -10.73 5.86 19.40
C VAL A 61 -10.46 6.39 20.80
N SER A 62 -11.50 6.89 21.48
CA SER A 62 -11.38 7.33 22.88
C SER A 62 -10.98 6.18 23.79
N ARG A 63 -10.34 6.49 24.93
CA ARG A 63 -9.94 5.50 25.93
C ARG A 63 -11.12 4.66 26.45
N SER A 64 -12.32 5.21 26.47
CA SER A 64 -13.54 4.48 26.87
C SER A 64 -14.10 3.57 25.77
N GLY A 65 -13.65 3.71 24.51
CA GLY A 65 -14.21 3.01 23.35
C GLY A 65 -15.56 3.55 22.87
N ASP A 66 -16.10 4.60 23.49
CA ASP A 66 -17.44 5.10 23.17
C ASP A 66 -17.48 6.05 21.97
N TYR A 67 -16.35 6.63 21.62
CA TYR A 67 -16.21 7.59 20.52
C TYR A 67 -15.08 7.19 19.61
N PHE A 68 -15.29 7.30 18.31
CA PHE A 68 -14.22 7.19 17.33
C PHE A 68 -14.29 8.29 16.28
N ILE A 69 -13.14 8.60 15.69
CA ILE A 69 -12.98 9.52 14.57
C ILE A 69 -12.37 8.73 13.40
N TYR A 70 -13.04 8.73 12.25
CA TYR A 70 -12.46 8.26 10.99
C TYR A 70 -12.10 9.47 10.16
N GLY A 71 -10.81 9.79 10.07
CA GLY A 71 -10.35 11.00 9.40
C GLY A 71 -8.85 11.25 9.59
N ALA A 72 -8.38 12.39 9.06
CA ALA A 72 -6.97 12.75 9.11
C ALA A 72 -6.63 13.55 10.38
N LEU A 73 -5.57 13.16 11.05
CA LEU A 73 -4.96 13.87 12.17
C LEU A 73 -3.82 14.76 11.66
N TYR A 74 -3.90 16.06 11.98
CA TYR A 74 -2.88 17.03 11.62
C TYR A 74 -2.17 17.56 12.86
N LYS A 75 -0.85 17.69 12.79
CA LYS A 75 -0.02 18.40 13.77
C LYS A 75 0.34 19.78 13.25
N ILE A 76 0.17 20.80 14.10
CA ILE A 76 0.72 22.14 13.87
C ILE A 76 2.10 22.19 14.52
N ASP A 77 3.14 22.54 13.75
CA ASP A 77 4.55 22.51 14.15
C ASP A 77 5.23 23.76 13.58
N ASP A 78 5.51 24.73 14.41
CA ASP A 78 6.13 26.01 14.03
C ASP A 78 5.51 26.70 12.78
N GLY A 79 4.19 26.77 12.76
CA GLY A 79 3.43 27.37 11.64
C GLY A 79 3.25 26.45 10.41
N ASN A 80 3.83 25.26 10.43
CA ASN A 80 3.61 24.23 9.40
C ASN A 80 2.54 23.22 9.84
N VAL A 81 1.85 22.63 8.87
CA VAL A 81 0.83 21.61 9.11
C VAL A 81 1.32 20.27 8.56
N LYS A 82 1.45 19.26 9.43
CA LYS A 82 1.82 17.89 9.05
C LYS A 82 0.61 16.96 9.18
N ASN A 83 0.28 16.23 8.12
CA ASN A 83 -0.74 15.19 8.17
C ASN A 83 -0.12 13.90 8.71
N LEU A 84 -0.36 13.61 9.99
CA LEU A 84 0.18 12.42 10.67
C LEU A 84 -0.45 11.14 10.15
N SER A 85 -1.76 11.13 9.88
CA SER A 85 -2.43 9.96 9.30
C SER A 85 -1.89 9.60 7.93
N GLN A 86 -1.50 10.59 7.10
CA GLN A 86 -0.90 10.32 5.80
C GLN A 86 0.51 9.70 5.94
N ILE A 87 1.26 10.07 6.98
CA ILE A 87 2.54 9.42 7.28
C ILE A 87 2.30 7.96 7.62
N ASP A 88 1.38 7.65 8.54
CA ASP A 88 1.02 6.28 8.89
C ASP A 88 0.58 5.47 7.66
N VAL A 89 -0.27 6.04 6.81
CA VAL A 89 -0.73 5.41 5.55
C VAL A 89 0.44 5.14 4.60
N ASN A 90 1.39 6.05 4.48
CA ASN A 90 2.57 5.87 3.62
C ASN A 90 3.49 4.77 4.17
N ASP A 91 3.69 4.72 5.49
CA ASP A 91 4.51 3.69 6.13
C ASP A 91 3.90 2.29 5.94
N LYS A 92 2.58 2.14 6.10
CA LYS A 92 1.86 0.90 5.80
C LYS A 92 2.00 0.49 4.33
N ARG A 93 1.85 1.44 3.38
CA ARG A 93 2.05 1.19 1.95
C ARG A 93 3.46 0.71 1.64
N LYS A 94 4.46 1.37 2.23
CA LYS A 94 5.87 0.98 2.10
C LYS A 94 6.08 -0.44 2.61
N GLU A 95 5.59 -0.78 3.80
CA GLU A 95 5.69 -2.11 4.39
C GLU A 95 5.08 -3.17 3.47
N ILE A 96 3.84 -2.98 3.04
CA ILE A 96 3.11 -3.91 2.17
C ILE A 96 3.86 -4.12 0.84
N LEU A 97 4.25 -3.02 0.17
CA LEU A 97 4.93 -3.10 -1.14
C LEU A 97 6.31 -3.74 -1.04
N SER A 98 7.07 -3.44 0.01
CA SER A 98 8.41 -4.03 0.23
C SER A 98 8.37 -5.50 0.66
N GLY A 99 7.25 -5.96 1.22
CA GLY A 99 7.03 -7.35 1.60
C GLY A 99 6.69 -8.28 0.42
N LEU A 100 6.45 -7.74 -0.78
CA LEU A 100 6.17 -8.56 -1.95
C LEU A 100 7.45 -9.14 -2.56
N PRO A 101 7.39 -10.37 -3.11
CA PRO A 101 8.51 -10.94 -3.85
C PRO A 101 8.90 -10.06 -5.04
N ASN A 102 10.18 -9.79 -5.21
CA ASN A 102 10.66 -8.96 -6.34
C ASN A 102 10.27 -9.53 -7.71
N ASN A 103 10.19 -10.85 -7.85
CA ASN A 103 9.81 -11.53 -9.07
C ASN A 103 8.30 -11.44 -9.40
N ASP A 104 7.48 -10.92 -8.51
CA ASP A 104 6.08 -10.59 -8.83
C ASP A 104 6.00 -9.36 -9.76
N PHE A 105 6.99 -8.47 -9.69
CA PHE A 105 7.06 -7.26 -10.52
C PHE A 105 7.76 -7.48 -11.86
N ILE A 106 7.41 -6.64 -12.85
CA ILE A 106 8.21 -6.47 -14.06
C ILE A 106 9.08 -5.22 -13.84
N GLU A 107 10.38 -5.40 -13.71
CA GLU A 107 11.30 -4.32 -13.37
C GLU A 107 12.05 -3.80 -14.60
N PHE A 108 12.00 -2.49 -14.81
CA PHE A 108 12.87 -1.74 -15.70
C PHE A 108 13.89 -0.98 -14.85
N LYS A 109 15.04 -1.62 -14.67
CA LYS A 109 16.07 -1.15 -13.76
C LYS A 109 16.96 -0.09 -14.38
N SER A 110 17.21 1.01 -13.66
CA SER A 110 18.23 1.98 -13.99
C SER A 110 19.65 1.41 -13.75
N LEU A 111 20.59 1.73 -14.63
CA LEU A 111 21.99 1.36 -14.43
C LEU A 111 22.63 2.13 -13.25
N ASN A 112 22.12 3.32 -12.96
CA ASN A 112 22.58 4.19 -11.86
C ASN A 112 21.38 4.42 -10.91
N GLU A 113 20.81 3.34 -10.35
CA GLU A 113 19.64 3.42 -9.49
C GLU A 113 19.95 4.24 -8.23
N GLU A 114 19.28 5.39 -8.09
CA GLU A 114 19.22 6.19 -6.87
C GLU A 114 17.84 6.06 -6.21
N TYR A 115 16.81 5.87 -7.02
CA TYR A 115 15.41 5.77 -6.61
C TYR A 115 14.71 4.62 -7.33
N PHE A 116 13.65 4.12 -6.74
CA PHE A 116 12.71 3.24 -7.44
C PHE A 116 11.26 3.61 -7.12
N VAL A 117 10.37 3.24 -8.03
CA VAL A 117 8.93 3.41 -7.86
C VAL A 117 8.21 2.11 -8.22
N TYR A 118 7.12 1.83 -7.49
CA TYR A 118 6.14 0.84 -7.92
C TYR A 118 5.07 1.53 -8.76
N VAL A 119 4.71 0.94 -9.90
CA VAL A 119 3.73 1.52 -10.81
C VAL A 119 2.64 0.51 -11.11
N PHE A 120 1.46 0.72 -10.54
CA PHE A 120 0.28 -0.05 -10.93
C PHE A 120 -0.17 0.40 -12.31
N THR A 121 -0.17 -0.53 -13.24
CA THR A 121 -0.33 -0.26 -14.67
C THR A 121 -1.42 -1.11 -15.29
N ASP A 122 -2.02 -0.61 -16.37
CA ASP A 122 -2.99 -1.31 -17.22
C ASP A 122 -2.48 -1.23 -18.66
N VAL A 123 -2.41 -2.36 -19.36
CA VAL A 123 -1.83 -2.45 -20.73
C VAL A 123 -2.66 -1.67 -21.76
N ASP A 124 -3.97 -1.51 -21.54
CA ASP A 124 -4.86 -0.78 -22.43
C ASP A 124 -5.04 0.70 -22.05
N CYS A 125 -4.36 1.16 -20.97
CA CYS A 125 -4.43 2.54 -20.52
C CYS A 125 -3.50 3.47 -21.32
N GLY A 126 -4.06 4.50 -21.97
CA GLY A 126 -3.27 5.46 -22.75
C GLY A 126 -2.18 6.20 -21.95
N PHE A 127 -2.47 6.64 -20.72
CA PHE A 127 -1.46 7.28 -19.87
C PHE A 127 -0.39 6.29 -19.37
N CYS A 128 -0.73 5.01 -19.21
CA CYS A 128 0.27 3.98 -18.91
C CYS A 128 1.19 3.71 -20.10
N LYS A 129 0.66 3.74 -21.34
CA LYS A 129 1.46 3.66 -22.57
C LYS A 129 2.39 4.87 -22.66
N LYS A 130 1.87 6.09 -22.38
CA LYS A 130 2.70 7.31 -22.36
C LYS A 130 3.80 7.24 -21.30
N PHE A 131 3.49 6.77 -20.08
CA PHE A 131 4.51 6.57 -19.03
C PHE A 131 5.58 5.60 -19.50
N HIS A 132 5.19 4.46 -20.06
CA HIS A 132 6.12 3.43 -20.50
C HIS A 132 6.97 3.85 -21.70
N SER A 133 6.45 4.66 -22.62
CA SER A 133 7.24 5.19 -23.75
C SER A 133 8.43 6.04 -23.34
N GLN A 134 8.42 6.53 -22.10
CA GLN A 134 9.51 7.33 -21.50
C GLN A 134 10.35 6.53 -20.50
N ILE A 135 10.26 5.20 -20.51
CA ILE A 135 10.93 4.36 -19.50
C ILE A 135 12.46 4.60 -19.45
N SER A 136 13.09 4.83 -20.61
CA SER A 136 14.52 5.13 -20.68
C SER A 136 14.86 6.48 -20.06
N GLU A 137 13.97 7.48 -20.16
CA GLU A 137 14.17 8.80 -19.55
C GLU A 137 14.12 8.70 -18.02
N TYR A 138 13.15 7.94 -17.44
CA TYR A 138 13.12 7.66 -16.00
C TYR A 138 14.41 6.96 -15.54
N ASN A 139 14.84 5.91 -16.28
CA ASN A 139 16.05 5.17 -15.95
C ASN A 139 17.32 6.06 -16.04
N ASN A 140 17.40 6.95 -17.01
CA ASN A 140 18.54 7.90 -17.15
C ASN A 140 18.59 8.90 -15.99
N LEU A 141 17.46 9.17 -15.33
CA LEU A 141 17.39 9.99 -14.11
C LEU A 141 17.62 9.19 -12.82
N GLY A 142 18.08 7.94 -12.92
CA GLY A 142 18.33 7.08 -11.76
C GLY A 142 17.08 6.45 -11.14
N ILE A 143 15.93 6.51 -11.83
CA ILE A 143 14.66 5.95 -11.33
C ILE A 143 14.41 4.58 -11.94
N SER A 144 14.43 3.52 -11.14
CA SER A 144 13.95 2.19 -11.55
C SER A 144 12.43 2.09 -11.41
N VAL A 145 11.79 1.36 -12.32
CA VAL A 145 10.34 1.20 -12.36
C VAL A 145 9.96 -0.26 -12.19
N LYS A 146 9.20 -0.56 -11.12
CA LYS A 146 8.64 -1.89 -10.81
C LYS A 146 7.15 -1.89 -11.11
N TYR A 147 6.74 -2.53 -12.20
CA TYR A 147 5.34 -2.59 -12.60
C TYR A 147 4.59 -3.68 -11.84
N ALA A 148 3.42 -3.30 -11.30
CA ALA A 148 2.38 -4.19 -10.81
C ALA A 148 1.15 -4.13 -11.72
N ALA A 149 0.48 -5.24 -11.92
CA ALA A 149 -0.70 -5.32 -12.78
C ALA A 149 -1.94 -4.70 -12.11
N PHE A 150 -2.67 -3.85 -12.83
CA PHE A 150 -3.96 -3.33 -12.38
C PHE A 150 -4.91 -3.17 -13.56
N PRO A 151 -5.54 -4.25 -14.04
CA PRO A 151 -6.56 -4.17 -15.09
C PRO A 151 -7.76 -3.39 -14.57
N ARG A 152 -8.03 -2.20 -15.11
CA ARG A 152 -9.11 -1.29 -14.63
C ARG A 152 -10.51 -1.88 -14.81
N SER A 153 -10.66 -2.84 -15.72
CA SER A 153 -11.92 -3.57 -15.93
C SER A 153 -12.17 -4.71 -14.92
N GLY A 154 -11.24 -4.93 -13.97
CA GLY A 154 -11.31 -6.04 -13.01
C GLY A 154 -10.58 -7.29 -13.49
N ILE A 155 -10.83 -8.40 -12.77
CA ILE A 155 -10.12 -9.68 -12.97
C ILE A 155 -10.78 -10.63 -13.98
N ASP A 156 -11.89 -10.23 -14.60
CA ASP A 156 -12.69 -11.08 -15.51
C ASP A 156 -12.76 -10.51 -16.93
N GLY A 157 -11.74 -9.79 -17.39
CA GLY A 157 -11.80 -9.09 -18.66
C GLY A 157 -10.68 -9.42 -19.63
N GLU A 158 -10.81 -8.95 -20.89
CA GLU A 158 -9.79 -9.10 -21.92
C GLU A 158 -8.45 -8.50 -21.49
N THR A 159 -8.46 -7.31 -20.87
CA THR A 159 -7.26 -6.65 -20.33
C THR A 159 -6.58 -7.50 -19.27
N TYR A 160 -7.36 -8.15 -18.39
CA TYR A 160 -6.82 -9.09 -17.41
C TYR A 160 -6.07 -10.24 -18.09
N ASN A 161 -6.67 -10.88 -19.09
CA ASN A 161 -6.05 -11.99 -19.80
C ASN A 161 -4.77 -11.56 -20.55
N LYS A 162 -4.77 -10.36 -21.17
CA LYS A 162 -3.56 -9.78 -21.77
C LYS A 162 -2.47 -9.60 -20.73
N MET A 163 -2.80 -9.09 -19.54
CA MET A 163 -1.82 -8.90 -18.46
C MET A 163 -1.32 -10.22 -17.91
N VAL A 164 -2.17 -11.24 -17.77
CA VAL A 164 -1.74 -12.59 -17.41
C VAL A 164 -0.72 -13.10 -18.41
N SER A 165 -0.98 -12.96 -19.72
CA SER A 165 -0.04 -13.37 -20.77
C SER A 165 1.31 -12.66 -20.66
N VAL A 166 1.31 -11.36 -20.39
CA VAL A 166 2.55 -10.58 -20.16
C VAL A 166 3.33 -11.11 -18.96
N TRP A 167 2.66 -11.36 -17.82
CA TRP A 167 3.32 -11.86 -16.59
C TRP A 167 3.77 -13.32 -16.69
N CYS A 168 3.16 -14.09 -17.61
CA CYS A 168 3.53 -15.49 -17.88
C CYS A 168 4.58 -15.64 -19.00
N SER A 169 4.92 -14.55 -19.72
CA SER A 169 5.93 -14.58 -20.78
C SER A 169 7.33 -14.86 -20.22
N GLU A 170 8.16 -15.52 -21.00
CA GLU A 170 9.57 -15.78 -20.67
C GLU A 170 10.35 -14.48 -20.52
N ASP A 171 10.20 -13.55 -21.49
CA ASP A 171 10.70 -12.17 -21.39
C ASP A 171 9.55 -11.21 -21.10
N ARG A 172 9.28 -11.00 -19.79
CA ARG A 172 8.21 -10.12 -19.33
C ARG A 172 8.41 -8.65 -19.71
N ASN A 173 9.66 -8.20 -19.79
CA ASN A 173 9.99 -6.82 -20.14
C ASN A 173 9.66 -6.56 -21.61
N ALA A 174 10.07 -7.45 -22.52
CA ALA A 174 9.73 -7.38 -23.93
C ALA A 174 8.21 -7.49 -24.14
N ALA A 175 7.54 -8.45 -23.50
CA ALA A 175 6.09 -8.64 -23.59
C ALA A 175 5.30 -7.42 -23.12
N LEU A 176 5.70 -6.79 -21.99
CA LEU A 176 5.06 -5.58 -21.51
C LEU A 176 5.26 -4.42 -22.49
N SER A 177 6.48 -4.24 -23.02
CA SER A 177 6.80 -3.17 -23.98
C SER A 177 6.02 -3.30 -25.28
N SER A 178 5.95 -4.51 -25.85
CA SER A 178 5.15 -4.81 -27.05
C SER A 178 3.66 -4.52 -26.82
N THR A 179 3.10 -4.98 -25.70
CA THR A 179 1.69 -4.71 -25.36
C THR A 179 1.43 -3.21 -25.19
N LYS A 180 2.36 -2.47 -24.58
CA LYS A 180 2.26 -1.01 -24.44
C LYS A 180 2.36 -0.29 -25.78
N SER A 181 3.08 -0.84 -26.75
CA SER A 181 3.16 -0.34 -28.13
C SER A 181 1.96 -0.76 -28.99
N SER A 182 0.95 -1.42 -28.41
CA SER A 182 -0.25 -1.92 -29.09
C SER A 182 0.01 -3.10 -30.05
N GLU A 183 1.10 -3.81 -29.84
CA GLU A 183 1.37 -5.07 -30.50
C GLU A 183 0.64 -6.22 -29.78
N SER A 184 0.33 -7.27 -30.52
CA SER A 184 -0.24 -8.48 -29.94
C SER A 184 0.81 -9.28 -29.19
N VAL A 185 0.43 -9.81 -28.04
CA VAL A 185 1.23 -10.77 -27.27
C VAL A 185 0.56 -12.13 -27.36
N GLU A 186 1.36 -13.20 -27.48
CA GLU A 186 0.86 -14.57 -27.43
C GLU A 186 0.03 -14.80 -26.17
N SER A 187 -1.10 -15.49 -26.29
CA SER A 187 -1.96 -15.83 -25.17
C SER A 187 -1.33 -16.96 -24.36
N ILE A 188 -0.75 -16.62 -23.21
CA ILE A 188 -0.07 -17.57 -22.32
C ILE A 188 -0.74 -17.51 -20.95
N PHE A 189 -0.92 -18.67 -20.32
CA PHE A 189 -1.42 -18.78 -18.96
C PHE A 189 -0.47 -19.62 -18.11
N CYS A 190 -0.18 -19.15 -16.90
CA CYS A 190 0.59 -19.87 -15.88
C CYS A 190 -0.09 -19.75 -14.50
N THR A 191 0.03 -20.79 -13.68
CA THR A 191 -0.69 -20.88 -12.41
C THR A 191 -0.19 -19.90 -11.34
N ASN A 192 1.07 -19.48 -11.40
CA ASN A 192 1.72 -18.65 -10.38
C ASN A 192 1.80 -17.17 -10.76
N GLN A 193 0.94 -16.71 -11.71
CA GLN A 193 0.92 -15.31 -12.10
C GLN A 193 0.31 -14.42 -10.99
N PRO A 194 0.85 -13.22 -10.73
CA PRO A 194 0.44 -12.39 -9.61
C PRO A 194 -0.66 -11.36 -9.96
N VAL A 195 -1.26 -11.38 -11.16
CA VAL A 195 -2.12 -10.29 -11.64
C VAL A 195 -3.34 -10.05 -10.74
N SER A 196 -4.04 -11.11 -10.30
CA SER A 196 -5.17 -10.98 -9.37
C SER A 196 -4.71 -10.47 -8.00
N LYS A 197 -3.57 -10.95 -7.50
CA LYS A 197 -2.97 -10.49 -6.24
C LYS A 197 -2.62 -9.00 -6.33
N HIS A 198 -2.01 -8.56 -7.44
CA HIS A 198 -1.69 -7.17 -7.67
C HIS A 198 -2.93 -6.28 -7.75
N TYR A 199 -4.00 -6.76 -8.42
CA TYR A 199 -5.25 -6.02 -8.51
C TYR A 199 -5.87 -5.79 -7.12
N ASN A 200 -6.03 -6.84 -6.32
CA ASN A 200 -6.58 -6.74 -4.96
C ASN A 200 -5.70 -5.85 -4.07
N LEU A 201 -4.39 -6.01 -4.19
CA LEU A 201 -3.44 -5.15 -3.49
C LEU A 201 -3.57 -3.68 -3.91
N GLY A 202 -3.70 -3.41 -5.20
CA GLY A 202 -3.92 -2.05 -5.70
C GLY A 202 -5.17 -1.41 -5.09
N GLN A 203 -6.26 -2.16 -4.96
CA GLN A 203 -7.48 -1.69 -4.30
C GLN A 203 -7.21 -1.35 -2.83
N LEU A 204 -6.54 -2.22 -2.07
CA LEU A 204 -6.15 -1.98 -0.68
C LEU A 204 -5.27 -0.72 -0.56
N LEU A 205 -4.31 -0.53 -1.47
CA LEU A 205 -3.42 0.64 -1.49
C LEU A 205 -4.10 1.94 -1.95
N GLY A 206 -5.38 1.89 -2.33
CA GLY A 206 -6.17 3.05 -2.76
C GLY A 206 -5.95 3.45 -4.21
N VAL A 207 -5.59 2.50 -5.09
CA VAL A 207 -5.52 2.71 -6.54
C VAL A 207 -6.92 2.82 -7.11
N THR A 208 -7.26 3.99 -7.65
CA THR A 208 -8.55 4.28 -8.29
C THR A 208 -8.43 4.53 -9.79
N GLY A 209 -7.21 4.49 -10.34
CA GLY A 209 -6.90 4.70 -11.75
C GLY A 209 -5.43 4.43 -12.02
N THR A 210 -5.06 4.34 -13.30
CA THR A 210 -3.70 4.03 -13.74
C THR A 210 -3.12 5.08 -14.68
N PRO A 211 -1.80 5.31 -14.67
CA PRO A 211 -0.84 4.73 -13.75
C PRO A 211 -1.04 5.24 -12.32
N ALA A 212 -0.81 4.40 -11.31
CA ALA A 212 -0.70 4.81 -9.92
C ALA A 212 0.73 4.52 -9.46
N ILE A 213 1.43 5.57 -9.02
CA ILE A 213 2.86 5.51 -8.72
C ILE A 213 3.04 5.57 -7.20
N PHE A 214 3.76 4.62 -6.64
CA PHE A 214 4.16 4.63 -5.24
C PHE A 214 5.66 4.76 -5.14
N THR A 215 6.12 5.75 -4.37
CA THR A 215 7.54 5.94 -4.11
C THR A 215 8.06 4.90 -3.12
N GLN A 216 9.36 4.77 -2.99
CA GLN A 216 10.02 3.94 -1.98
C GLN A 216 9.65 4.30 -0.53
N THR A 217 9.08 5.50 -0.30
CA THR A 217 8.57 5.96 0.99
C THR A 217 7.07 5.67 1.19
N GLY A 218 6.41 4.97 0.23
CA GLY A 218 4.98 4.68 0.25
C GLY A 218 4.07 5.83 -0.17
N SER A 219 4.64 6.97 -0.56
CA SER A 219 3.86 8.12 -1.05
C SER A 219 3.17 7.79 -2.36
N HIS A 220 1.86 8.07 -2.46
CA HIS A 220 1.05 7.77 -3.64
C HIS A 220 0.91 8.99 -4.55
N ILE A 221 1.43 8.88 -5.75
CA ILE A 221 1.31 9.88 -6.82
C ILE A 221 0.31 9.35 -7.84
N LYS A 222 -0.84 10.01 -7.96
CA LYS A 222 -1.94 9.60 -8.85
C LYS A 222 -1.71 10.09 -10.28
N GLY A 223 -1.87 9.17 -11.24
CA GLY A 223 -1.79 9.46 -12.66
C GLY A 223 -0.37 9.57 -13.19
N TYR A 224 -0.29 9.93 -14.46
CA TYR A 224 0.98 10.11 -15.18
C TYR A 224 1.72 11.38 -14.72
N VAL A 225 3.00 11.24 -14.49
CA VAL A 225 3.92 12.35 -14.17
C VAL A 225 5.15 12.24 -15.07
N PRO A 226 5.58 13.31 -15.77
CA PRO A 226 6.80 13.28 -16.58
C PRO A 226 8.06 12.97 -15.77
N PRO A 227 9.15 12.42 -16.39
CA PRO A 227 10.35 11.97 -15.69
C PRO A 227 10.97 12.99 -14.73
N GLU A 228 11.23 14.20 -15.19
CA GLU A 228 11.82 15.26 -14.37
C GLU A 228 10.94 15.68 -13.19
N ASP A 229 9.61 15.72 -13.41
CA ASP A 229 8.67 16.09 -12.36
C ASP A 229 8.49 14.95 -11.36
N LEU A 230 8.61 13.68 -11.81
CA LEU A 230 8.62 12.55 -10.89
C LEU A 230 9.86 12.59 -9.99
N LEU A 231 11.03 12.86 -10.57
CA LEU A 231 12.27 12.99 -9.79
C LEU A 231 12.15 14.09 -8.72
N LYS A 232 11.58 15.26 -9.07
CA LYS A 232 11.35 16.36 -8.12
C LYS A 232 10.44 15.89 -6.96
N ARG A 233 9.34 15.17 -7.27
CA ARG A 233 8.40 14.68 -6.26
C ARG A 233 8.97 13.57 -5.37
N ILE A 234 9.95 12.81 -5.86
CA ILE A 234 10.64 11.77 -5.07
C ILE A 234 11.64 12.41 -4.10
N LYS A 235 12.28 13.50 -4.53
CA LYS A 235 13.28 14.21 -3.71
C LYS A 235 12.66 15.06 -2.59
N GLY A 236 11.40 15.45 -2.68
CA GLY A 236 10.67 16.25 -1.69
C GLY A 236 10.59 17.69 -2.08
#